data_11e1c0b3b46fe0838ff0e5d056067c7d
#
_entry.id   11e1c0b3b46fe0838ff0e5d056067c7d
#
_cell.length_a   1.000
_cell.length_b   1.000
_cell.length_c   1.000
_cell.angle_alpha   90.00
_cell.angle_beta   90.00
_cell.angle_gamma   90.00
#
_symmetry.space_group_name_H-M   'P 1'
#
loop_
_entity.id
_entity.type
_entity.pdbx_description
1 polymer ?
#
loop_
_entity_poly.entity_id
_entity_poly.type
_entity_poly.pdbx_seq_one_letter_code
_entity_poly.pdbx_strand_id
1 'polypeptide(L)'
;MKIFRRTILGIALAAIAVAQPALAREVSHAMGVTDVPDNPQRVVVLTNEGTEALLTVGVTPVGAVRSWLGTPWYGHIAGAMTEVTVVGEESAVNLEAIAALEPDLIIGNKTRQEKIYDQLSAIAPTVMSERLRGDWKINMALYTEAVGKGAEGKAALAGFDARVKAIAGSAGPALAEKVSLGRFMAALTRIYYKDTFAGLILDEIGFDRPAAQDKDEFADDIGKERIPDLDGDRLFYFVYDVGDGAAQAWAADWTS
;
A
#
# COMPACT_ATOMS: atom_id res chain seq x y z
N MET A 1 8.94 -1.40 -84.17
CA MET A 1 9.39 -1.86 -82.85
C MET A 1 8.61 -1.05 -81.80
N LYS A 2 7.53 -1.57 -81.24
CA LYS A 2 6.60 -0.84 -80.31
C LYS A 2 6.93 -1.30 -78.89
N ILE A 3 7.41 -0.39 -78.04
CA ILE A 3 7.74 -0.63 -76.65
C ILE A 3 6.45 -0.40 -75.81
N PHE A 4 5.92 -1.47 -75.21
CA PHE A 4 4.81 -1.40 -74.25
C PHE A 4 5.33 -1.00 -72.86
N ARG A 5 4.96 0.20 -72.39
CA ARG A 5 5.14 0.62 -70.98
C ARG A 5 4.04 0.02 -70.13
N ARG A 6 4.35 -0.93 -69.29
CA ARG A 6 3.47 -1.42 -68.23
C ARG A 6 3.55 -0.49 -67.01
N THR A 7 2.47 0.24 -66.74
CA THR A 7 2.31 1.02 -65.50
C THR A 7 1.80 0.08 -64.45
N ILE A 8 2.60 -0.15 -63.39
CA ILE A 8 2.18 -0.91 -62.19
C ILE A 8 1.56 0.10 -61.22
N LEU A 9 0.24 -0.02 -61.05
CA LEU A 9 -0.51 0.76 -60.08
C LEU A 9 -0.41 0.07 -58.71
N GLY A 10 0.45 0.63 -57.79
CA GLY A 10 0.58 0.16 -56.43
C GLY A 10 -0.58 0.62 -55.60
N ILE A 11 -1.42 -0.33 -55.15
CA ILE A 11 -2.49 -0.09 -54.18
C ILE A 11 -1.83 -0.10 -52.80
N ALA A 12 -1.70 1.09 -52.20
CA ALA A 12 -1.32 1.21 -50.80
C ALA A 12 -2.52 0.85 -49.89
N LEU A 13 -2.47 -0.31 -49.24
CA LEU A 13 -3.44 -0.73 -48.24
C LEU A 13 -3.17 0.06 -46.94
N ALA A 14 -3.94 1.11 -46.68
CA ALA A 14 -3.94 1.80 -45.41
C ALA A 14 -4.59 0.90 -44.36
N ALA A 15 -3.81 0.32 -43.44
CA ALA A 15 -4.34 -0.38 -42.28
C ALA A 15 -4.98 0.64 -41.35
N ILE A 16 -6.29 0.69 -41.32
CA ILE A 16 -7.05 1.44 -40.31
C ILE A 16 -6.93 0.62 -39.02
N ALA A 17 -6.14 1.08 -38.09
CA ALA A 17 -6.12 0.57 -36.74
C ALA A 17 -7.47 0.95 -36.08
N VAL A 18 -8.39 0.00 -36.01
CA VAL A 18 -9.62 0.13 -35.23
C VAL A 18 -9.17 0.10 -33.76
N ALA A 19 -9.14 1.25 -33.10
CA ALA A 19 -9.01 1.30 -31.66
C ALA A 19 -10.24 0.59 -31.06
N GLN A 20 -10.02 -0.60 -30.50
CA GLN A 20 -11.08 -1.27 -29.74
C GLN A 20 -11.35 -0.40 -28.51
N PRO A 21 -12.63 -0.14 -28.18
CA PRO A 21 -12.94 0.51 -26.92
C PRO A 21 -12.33 -0.35 -25.79
N ALA A 22 -11.50 0.25 -24.96
CA ALA A 22 -11.03 -0.40 -23.75
C ALA A 22 -12.29 -0.77 -22.95
N LEU A 23 -12.48 -2.06 -22.66
CA LEU A 23 -13.52 -2.49 -21.75
C LEU A 23 -13.21 -1.83 -20.39
N ALA A 24 -14.22 -1.19 -19.82
CA ALA A 24 -14.14 -0.55 -18.53
C ALA A 24 -15.09 -1.30 -17.58
N ARG A 25 -14.69 -1.37 -16.31
CA ARG A 25 -15.51 -1.93 -15.25
C ARG A 25 -15.74 -0.92 -14.16
N GLU A 26 -16.89 -0.97 -13.55
CA GLU A 26 -17.21 -0.15 -12.39
C GLU A 26 -16.51 -0.69 -11.14
N VAL A 27 -15.82 0.18 -10.41
CA VAL A 27 -15.24 -0.09 -9.10
C VAL A 27 -15.87 0.83 -8.06
N SER A 28 -16.54 0.22 -7.07
CA SER A 28 -17.07 0.95 -5.92
C SER A 28 -15.96 1.20 -4.90
N HIS A 29 -15.84 2.45 -4.42
CA HIS A 29 -14.79 2.87 -3.51
C HIS A 29 -15.27 4.01 -2.60
N ALA A 30 -14.42 4.51 -1.70
CA ALA A 30 -14.77 5.47 -0.67
C ALA A 30 -15.35 6.82 -1.17
N MET A 31 -15.11 7.18 -2.43
CA MET A 31 -15.60 8.42 -3.04
C MET A 31 -16.74 8.19 -4.05
N GLY A 32 -17.26 6.97 -4.16
CA GLY A 32 -18.35 6.63 -5.07
C GLY A 32 -18.04 5.43 -5.97
N VAL A 33 -18.37 5.54 -7.24
CA VAL A 33 -18.12 4.51 -8.27
C VAL A 33 -17.32 5.16 -9.39
N THR A 34 -16.28 4.47 -9.85
CA THR A 34 -15.43 4.93 -10.96
C THR A 34 -15.32 3.84 -12.01
N ASP A 35 -15.47 4.22 -13.28
CA ASP A 35 -15.16 3.39 -14.42
C ASP A 35 -13.64 3.31 -14.59
N VAL A 36 -13.06 2.13 -14.41
CA VAL A 36 -11.63 1.88 -14.57
C VAL A 36 -11.36 0.97 -15.77
N PRO A 37 -10.23 1.13 -16.48
CA PRO A 37 -9.83 0.19 -17.52
C PRO A 37 -9.73 -1.24 -16.97
N ASP A 38 -10.12 -2.25 -17.75
CA ASP A 38 -10.00 -3.66 -17.34
C ASP A 38 -8.54 -4.08 -17.05
N ASN A 39 -7.60 -3.47 -17.76
CA ASN A 39 -6.18 -3.74 -17.62
C ASN A 39 -5.37 -2.43 -17.67
N PRO A 40 -5.38 -1.64 -16.60
CA PRO A 40 -4.63 -0.38 -16.55
C PRO A 40 -3.13 -0.65 -16.68
N GLN A 41 -2.45 0.18 -17.50
CA GLN A 41 -1.03 0.03 -17.82
C GLN A 41 -0.16 1.09 -17.14
N ARG A 42 -0.76 2.22 -16.79
CA ARG A 42 -0.06 3.39 -16.24
C ARG A 42 -0.66 3.80 -14.90
N VAL A 43 -0.43 2.96 -13.91
CA VAL A 43 -0.99 3.15 -12.57
C VAL A 43 -0.11 4.08 -11.75
N VAL A 44 -0.71 5.09 -11.12
CA VAL A 44 -0.09 5.92 -10.09
C VAL A 44 -0.68 5.58 -8.74
N VAL A 45 0.18 5.40 -7.72
CA VAL A 45 -0.25 5.01 -6.36
C VAL A 45 0.16 6.05 -5.33
N LEU A 46 -0.81 6.51 -4.55
CA LEU A 46 -0.66 7.61 -3.60
C LEU A 46 -0.59 7.17 -2.14
N THR A 47 -0.39 5.86 -1.88
CA THR A 47 -0.20 5.30 -0.54
C THR A 47 0.90 4.25 -0.55
N ASN A 48 1.65 4.15 0.55
CA ASN A 48 2.67 3.10 0.70
C ASN A 48 2.02 1.70 0.72
N GLU A 49 0.89 1.57 1.43
CA GLU A 49 0.10 0.34 1.48
C GLU A 49 -0.33 -0.11 0.07
N GLY A 50 -0.84 0.81 -0.75
CA GLY A 50 -1.24 0.51 -2.12
C GLY A 50 -0.07 0.10 -3.01
N THR A 51 1.10 0.73 -2.84
CA THR A 51 2.32 0.34 -3.55
C THR A 51 2.69 -1.12 -3.26
N GLU A 52 2.71 -1.52 -2.00
CA GLU A 52 3.02 -2.89 -1.60
C GLU A 52 1.95 -3.89 -2.06
N ALA A 53 0.66 -3.50 -2.03
CA ALA A 53 -0.44 -4.31 -2.53
C ALA A 53 -0.29 -4.61 -4.04
N LEU A 54 0.03 -3.60 -4.85
CA LEU A 54 0.23 -3.77 -6.29
C LEU A 54 1.45 -4.64 -6.59
N LEU A 55 2.58 -4.40 -5.93
CA LEU A 55 3.78 -5.21 -6.10
C LEU A 55 3.53 -6.69 -5.74
N THR A 56 2.71 -6.95 -4.72
CA THR A 56 2.34 -8.31 -4.31
C THR A 56 1.64 -9.09 -5.42
N VAL A 57 0.89 -8.42 -6.29
CA VAL A 57 0.20 -9.02 -7.45
C VAL A 57 0.94 -8.82 -8.77
N GLY A 58 2.21 -8.41 -8.72
CA GLY A 58 3.08 -8.27 -9.88
C GLY A 58 2.81 -7.03 -10.73
N VAL A 59 2.18 -6.01 -10.17
CA VAL A 59 1.95 -4.72 -10.84
C VAL A 59 2.94 -3.69 -10.29
N THR A 60 3.86 -3.21 -11.14
CA THR A 60 4.75 -2.09 -10.81
C THR A 60 4.12 -0.79 -11.29
N PRO A 61 3.86 0.19 -10.42
CA PRO A 61 3.28 1.46 -10.84
C PRO A 61 4.28 2.30 -11.66
N VAL A 62 3.79 3.22 -12.49
CA VAL A 62 4.65 4.20 -13.19
C VAL A 62 5.03 5.38 -12.28
N GLY A 63 4.26 5.63 -11.25
CA GLY A 63 4.52 6.64 -10.23
C GLY A 63 3.97 6.23 -8.88
N ALA A 64 4.69 6.58 -7.81
CA ALA A 64 4.27 6.32 -6.45
C ALA A 64 4.75 7.42 -5.49
N VAL A 65 4.07 7.58 -4.36
CA VAL A 65 4.56 8.40 -3.26
C VAL A 65 5.79 7.75 -2.65
N ARG A 66 6.76 8.55 -2.21
CA ARG A 66 7.96 8.03 -1.54
C ARG A 66 7.59 7.26 -0.26
N SER A 67 8.38 6.28 0.08
CA SER A 67 8.24 5.56 1.35
C SER A 67 8.57 6.47 2.54
N TRP A 68 8.00 6.17 3.71
CA TRP A 68 8.26 6.90 4.95
C TRP A 68 9.72 6.77 5.41
N LEU A 69 10.38 5.69 5.05
CA LEU A 69 11.82 5.45 5.24
C LEU A 69 12.44 4.97 3.92
N GLY A 70 13.74 5.17 3.80
CA GLY A 70 14.48 4.83 2.59
C GLY A 70 14.65 6.03 1.65
N THR A 71 15.39 5.81 0.55
CA THR A 71 15.74 6.87 -0.39
C THR A 71 15.63 6.37 -1.83
N PRO A 72 14.47 6.52 -2.49
CA PRO A 72 13.18 7.01 -1.95
C PRO A 72 12.27 5.90 -1.40
N TRP A 73 12.63 4.62 -1.53
CA TRP A 73 11.79 3.46 -1.27
C TRP A 73 12.27 2.67 -0.06
N TYR A 74 11.36 1.97 0.62
CA TYR A 74 11.74 0.95 1.59
C TYR A 74 12.67 -0.08 0.96
N GLY A 75 13.67 -0.56 1.72
CA GLY A 75 14.69 -1.48 1.22
C GLY A 75 14.13 -2.76 0.58
N HIS A 76 13.02 -3.29 1.09
CA HIS A 76 12.41 -4.52 0.60
C HIS A 76 11.68 -4.37 -0.75
N ILE A 77 11.27 -3.15 -1.14
CA ILE A 77 10.63 -2.89 -2.43
C ILE A 77 11.54 -2.14 -3.41
N ALA A 78 12.65 -1.57 -2.95
CA ALA A 78 13.51 -0.69 -3.76
C ALA A 78 13.92 -1.32 -5.10
N GLY A 79 14.22 -2.63 -5.12
CA GLY A 79 14.59 -3.33 -6.34
C GLY A 79 13.48 -3.39 -7.41
N ALA A 80 12.22 -3.44 -7.00
CA ALA A 80 11.07 -3.43 -7.91
C ALA A 80 10.64 -2.02 -8.34
N MET A 81 11.18 -0.98 -7.68
CA MET A 81 10.75 0.41 -7.83
C MET A 81 11.79 1.29 -8.56
N THR A 82 12.82 0.71 -9.18
CA THR A 82 13.93 1.45 -9.79
C THR A 82 13.51 2.43 -10.89
N GLU A 83 12.49 2.08 -11.66
CA GLU A 83 11.96 2.88 -12.78
C GLU A 83 10.72 3.70 -12.39
N VAL A 84 10.32 3.67 -11.11
CA VAL A 84 9.11 4.34 -10.65
C VAL A 84 9.40 5.79 -10.30
N THR A 85 8.59 6.69 -10.83
CA THR A 85 8.72 8.13 -10.54
C THR A 85 8.12 8.48 -9.18
N VAL A 86 8.86 9.23 -8.36
CA VAL A 86 8.33 9.78 -7.10
C VAL A 86 7.36 10.92 -7.42
N VAL A 87 6.10 10.78 -6.98
CA VAL A 87 5.03 11.79 -7.18
C VAL A 87 4.68 12.55 -5.91
N GLY A 88 5.64 12.66 -4.99
CA GLY A 88 5.47 13.37 -3.72
C GLY A 88 5.45 12.45 -2.51
N GLU A 89 4.83 12.93 -1.44
CA GLU A 89 4.62 12.19 -0.20
C GLU A 89 3.13 11.84 -0.04
N GLU A 90 2.81 10.84 0.76
CA GLU A 90 1.44 10.39 1.01
C GLU A 90 0.51 11.51 1.50
N SER A 91 1.07 12.47 2.27
CA SER A 91 0.36 13.64 2.77
C SER A 91 0.46 14.87 1.87
N ALA A 92 1.34 14.87 0.87
CA ALA A 92 1.62 16.01 -0.01
C ALA A 92 2.03 15.52 -1.41
N VAL A 93 1.05 15.10 -2.21
CA VAL A 93 1.28 14.63 -3.57
C VAL A 93 1.53 15.79 -4.53
N ASN A 94 2.30 15.53 -5.57
CA ASN A 94 2.58 16.48 -6.64
C ASN A 94 1.69 16.20 -7.86
N LEU A 95 0.61 16.97 -8.02
CA LEU A 95 -0.37 16.81 -9.10
C LEU A 95 0.24 17.01 -10.49
N GLU A 96 1.22 17.89 -10.63
CA GLU A 96 1.90 18.11 -11.92
C GLU A 96 2.74 16.90 -12.32
N ALA A 97 3.46 16.31 -11.36
CA ALA A 97 4.21 15.08 -11.60
C ALA A 97 3.28 13.90 -11.93
N ILE A 98 2.12 13.80 -11.27
CA ILE A 98 1.10 12.80 -11.57
C ILE A 98 0.59 12.97 -13.01
N ALA A 99 0.17 14.19 -13.37
CA ALA A 99 -0.36 14.48 -14.71
C ALA A 99 0.67 14.23 -15.82
N ALA A 100 1.95 14.57 -15.58
CA ALA A 100 3.04 14.35 -16.53
C ALA A 100 3.30 12.85 -16.84
N LEU A 101 2.86 11.95 -15.94
CA LEU A 101 2.93 10.51 -16.16
C LEU A 101 1.79 9.98 -17.00
N GLU A 102 0.81 10.79 -17.38
CA GLU A 102 -0.35 10.38 -18.18
C GLU A 102 -0.96 9.05 -17.68
N PRO A 103 -1.35 8.95 -16.39
CA PRO A 103 -1.86 7.71 -15.84
C PRO A 103 -3.22 7.34 -16.46
N ASP A 104 -3.49 6.05 -16.51
CA ASP A 104 -4.82 5.52 -16.84
C ASP A 104 -5.61 5.05 -15.60
N LEU A 105 -4.95 5.03 -14.44
CA LEU A 105 -5.57 4.79 -13.13
C LEU A 105 -4.74 5.46 -12.02
N ILE A 106 -5.45 6.08 -11.08
CA ILE A 106 -4.87 6.60 -9.84
C ILE A 106 -5.49 5.84 -8.66
N ILE A 107 -4.63 5.36 -7.75
CA ILE A 107 -5.04 4.70 -6.51
C ILE A 107 -4.60 5.57 -5.34
N GLY A 108 -5.52 5.88 -4.45
CA GLY A 108 -5.27 6.70 -3.27
C GLY A 108 -6.07 6.27 -2.05
N ASN A 109 -6.12 7.13 -1.06
CA ASN A 109 -6.87 6.93 0.18
C ASN A 109 -7.63 8.19 0.56
N LYS A 110 -8.89 8.07 0.92
CA LYS A 110 -9.77 9.18 1.28
C LYS A 110 -9.22 10.01 2.44
N THR A 111 -8.74 9.36 3.50
CA THR A 111 -8.17 10.06 4.67
C THR A 111 -7.03 11.02 4.29
N ARG A 112 -6.28 10.72 3.23
CA ARG A 112 -5.12 11.51 2.76
C ARG A 112 -5.49 12.49 1.65
N GLN A 113 -6.26 12.06 0.66
CA GLN A 113 -6.43 12.78 -0.60
C GLN A 113 -7.86 13.25 -0.89
N GLU A 114 -8.82 13.12 0.05
CA GLU A 114 -10.21 13.55 -0.16
C GLU A 114 -10.32 14.99 -0.71
N LYS A 115 -9.54 15.92 -0.16
CA LYS A 115 -9.59 17.34 -0.53
C LYS A 115 -9.15 17.64 -1.97
N ILE A 116 -8.42 16.71 -2.57
CA ILE A 116 -7.89 16.84 -3.94
C ILE A 116 -8.47 15.79 -4.88
N TYR A 117 -9.51 15.05 -4.45
CA TYR A 117 -10.11 13.97 -5.24
C TYR A 117 -10.57 14.43 -6.62
N ASP A 118 -11.25 15.58 -6.69
CA ASP A 118 -11.73 16.12 -7.97
C ASP A 118 -10.57 16.49 -8.92
N GLN A 119 -9.45 16.96 -8.36
CA GLN A 119 -8.26 17.28 -9.16
C GLN A 119 -7.58 16.01 -9.68
N LEU A 120 -7.51 14.96 -8.87
CA LEU A 120 -6.99 13.66 -9.28
C LEU A 120 -7.91 13.03 -10.34
N SER A 121 -9.22 13.06 -10.13
CA SER A 121 -10.21 12.52 -11.07
C SER A 121 -10.26 13.28 -12.40
N ALA A 122 -9.83 14.54 -12.41
CA ALA A 122 -9.65 15.30 -13.66
C ALA A 122 -8.41 14.86 -14.46
N ILE A 123 -7.44 14.18 -13.82
CA ILE A 123 -6.25 13.64 -14.48
C ILE A 123 -6.54 12.23 -15.04
N ALA A 124 -7.09 11.33 -14.21
CA ALA A 124 -7.41 9.95 -14.58
C ALA A 124 -8.47 9.35 -13.66
N PRO A 125 -9.12 8.23 -14.07
CA PRO A 125 -9.95 7.43 -13.17
C PRO A 125 -9.26 7.22 -11.83
N THR A 126 -9.95 7.55 -10.72
CA THR A 126 -9.34 7.56 -9.39
C THR A 126 -10.15 6.70 -8.43
N VAL A 127 -9.50 5.74 -7.78
CA VAL A 127 -10.07 4.81 -6.80
C VAL A 127 -9.44 5.09 -5.42
N MET A 128 -10.28 5.27 -4.41
CA MET A 128 -9.85 5.62 -3.05
C MET A 128 -10.30 4.56 -2.04
N SER A 129 -9.38 4.03 -1.23
CA SER A 129 -9.77 3.31 -0.01
C SER A 129 -10.32 4.28 1.05
N GLU A 130 -11.10 3.77 1.99
CA GLU A 130 -11.74 4.63 3.01
C GLU A 130 -10.72 5.15 4.01
N ARG A 131 -9.98 4.25 4.64
CA ARG A 131 -8.94 4.58 5.62
C ARG A 131 -7.76 3.61 5.52
N LEU A 132 -6.61 4.04 5.99
CA LEU A 132 -5.45 3.20 6.23
C LEU A 132 -5.58 2.49 7.60
N ARG A 133 -4.52 1.83 8.07
CA ARG A 133 -4.44 1.14 9.36
C ARG A 133 -4.99 -0.30 9.31
N GLY A 134 -6.04 -0.59 10.14
CA GLY A 134 -6.63 -1.93 10.26
C GLY A 134 -7.31 -2.45 9.00
N ASP A 135 -7.72 -1.58 8.08
CA ASP A 135 -8.46 -1.96 6.88
C ASP A 135 -7.57 -2.53 5.74
N TRP A 136 -6.30 -2.82 6.01
CA TRP A 136 -5.34 -3.20 4.97
C TRP A 136 -5.78 -4.38 4.07
N LYS A 137 -6.51 -5.38 4.60
CA LYS A 137 -7.04 -6.49 3.79
C LYS A 137 -8.15 -6.02 2.85
N ILE A 138 -9.03 -5.14 3.34
CA ILE A 138 -10.10 -4.52 2.55
C ILE A 138 -9.48 -3.65 1.46
N ASN A 139 -8.49 -2.85 1.83
CA ASN A 139 -7.76 -1.98 0.91
C ASN A 139 -7.00 -2.78 -0.15
N MET A 140 -6.30 -3.86 0.24
CA MET A 140 -5.63 -4.75 -0.70
C MET A 140 -6.61 -5.36 -1.71
N ALA A 141 -7.79 -5.81 -1.25
CA ALA A 141 -8.81 -6.35 -2.14
C ALA A 141 -9.28 -5.27 -3.15
N LEU A 142 -9.54 -4.04 -2.68
CA LEU A 142 -9.94 -2.92 -3.53
C LEU A 142 -8.85 -2.55 -4.54
N TYR A 143 -7.60 -2.40 -4.10
CA TYR A 143 -6.50 -2.00 -4.97
C TYR A 143 -6.21 -3.04 -6.04
N THR A 144 -6.21 -4.32 -5.67
CA THR A 144 -5.97 -5.40 -6.63
C THR A 144 -7.14 -5.58 -7.59
N GLU A 145 -8.38 -5.36 -7.13
CA GLU A 145 -9.54 -5.27 -8.01
C GLU A 145 -9.38 -4.11 -9.00
N ALA A 146 -9.02 -2.92 -8.53
CA ALA A 146 -8.86 -1.74 -9.39
C ALA A 146 -7.83 -1.93 -10.52
N VAL A 147 -6.81 -2.77 -10.34
CA VAL A 147 -5.83 -3.09 -11.38
C VAL A 147 -6.12 -4.38 -12.15
N GLY A 148 -7.32 -4.97 -12.01
CA GLY A 148 -7.70 -6.19 -12.71
C GLY A 148 -7.02 -7.46 -12.18
N LYS A 149 -6.50 -7.42 -10.95
CA LYS A 149 -5.78 -8.51 -10.26
C LYS A 149 -6.50 -9.02 -9.02
N GLY A 150 -7.84 -8.91 -8.99
CA GLY A 150 -8.64 -9.33 -7.85
C GLY A 150 -8.49 -10.81 -7.48
N ALA A 151 -8.30 -11.70 -8.46
CA ALA A 151 -8.06 -13.11 -8.20
C ALA A 151 -6.71 -13.35 -7.52
N GLU A 152 -5.65 -12.70 -7.99
CA GLU A 152 -4.31 -12.74 -7.40
C GLU A 152 -4.29 -12.11 -6.01
N GLY A 153 -4.99 -10.98 -5.81
CA GLY A 153 -5.17 -10.35 -4.51
C GLY A 153 -5.84 -11.27 -3.50
N LYS A 154 -6.94 -11.92 -3.90
CA LYS A 154 -7.64 -12.90 -3.08
C LYS A 154 -6.75 -14.10 -2.73
N ALA A 155 -5.96 -14.59 -3.67
CA ALA A 155 -5.03 -15.69 -3.44
C ALA A 155 -3.91 -15.30 -2.44
N ALA A 156 -3.38 -14.07 -2.55
CA ALA A 156 -2.38 -13.54 -1.64
C ALA A 156 -2.92 -13.41 -0.20
N LEU A 157 -4.13 -12.86 -0.05
CA LEU A 157 -4.81 -12.77 1.25
C LEU A 157 -5.08 -14.16 1.86
N ALA A 158 -5.55 -15.11 1.06
CA ALA A 158 -5.75 -16.49 1.52
C ALA A 158 -4.43 -17.16 1.97
N GLY A 159 -3.33 -16.89 1.25
CA GLY A 159 -1.99 -17.34 1.65
C GLY A 159 -1.52 -16.71 2.96
N PHE A 160 -1.82 -15.44 3.19
CA PHE A 160 -1.56 -14.77 4.46
C PHE A 160 -2.38 -15.41 5.60
N ASP A 161 -3.69 -15.59 5.42
CA ASP A 161 -4.57 -16.19 6.42
C ASP A 161 -4.15 -17.63 6.77
N ALA A 162 -3.70 -18.39 5.79
CA ALA A 162 -3.16 -19.75 6.02
C ALA A 162 -1.90 -19.72 6.90
N ARG A 163 -1.01 -18.74 6.71
CA ARG A 163 0.19 -18.58 7.56
C ARG A 163 -0.18 -18.15 8.98
N VAL A 164 -1.11 -17.21 9.15
CA VAL A 164 -1.63 -16.80 10.46
C VAL A 164 -2.19 -18.01 11.20
N LYS A 165 -3.03 -18.81 10.54
CA LYS A 165 -3.60 -20.05 11.10
C LYS A 165 -2.55 -21.08 11.47
N ALA A 166 -1.51 -21.25 10.66
CA ALA A 166 -0.41 -22.16 10.95
C ALA A 166 0.39 -21.72 12.18
N ILE A 167 0.66 -20.41 12.32
CA ILE A 167 1.33 -19.83 13.49
C ILE A 167 0.46 -20.05 14.73
N ALA A 168 -0.82 -19.71 14.68
CA ALA A 168 -1.76 -19.93 15.78
C ALA A 168 -1.78 -21.41 16.23
N GLY A 169 -1.83 -22.34 15.27
CA GLY A 169 -1.80 -23.78 15.56
C GLY A 169 -0.48 -24.28 16.17
N SER A 170 0.64 -23.61 15.90
CA SER A 170 1.96 -23.98 16.43
C SER A 170 2.33 -23.26 17.72
N ALA A 171 1.69 -22.13 18.03
CA ALA A 171 2.00 -21.30 19.19
C ALA A 171 1.63 -21.97 20.53
N GLY A 172 0.60 -22.81 20.54
CA GLY A 172 0.23 -23.60 21.74
C GLY A 172 0.04 -22.74 23.00
N PRO A 173 0.71 -23.08 24.12
CA PRO A 173 0.59 -22.32 25.37
C PRO A 173 1.05 -20.85 25.26
N ALA A 174 1.88 -20.51 24.28
CA ALA A 174 2.35 -19.14 24.10
C ALA A 174 1.23 -18.16 23.74
N LEU A 175 0.07 -18.64 23.26
CA LEU A 175 -1.08 -17.77 22.99
C LEU A 175 -1.65 -17.11 24.27
N ALA A 176 -1.46 -17.74 25.43
CA ALA A 176 -1.87 -17.16 26.71
C ALA A 176 -0.91 -16.08 27.25
N GLU A 177 0.24 -15.89 26.58
CA GLU A 177 1.17 -14.84 26.93
C GLU A 177 0.64 -13.48 26.46
N LYS A 178 0.76 -12.47 27.31
CA LYS A 178 0.40 -11.09 26.97
C LYS A 178 1.50 -10.46 26.12
N VAL A 179 1.16 -10.16 24.88
CA VAL A 179 2.09 -9.59 23.92
C VAL A 179 1.91 -8.09 23.80
N SER A 180 2.97 -7.34 24.11
CA SER A 180 3.07 -5.90 23.90
C SER A 180 3.63 -5.58 22.52
N LEU A 181 3.21 -4.43 21.96
CA LEU A 181 3.68 -3.94 20.68
C LEU A 181 4.09 -2.47 20.79
N GLY A 182 5.37 -2.19 20.56
CA GLY A 182 5.95 -0.87 20.65
C GLY A 182 6.70 -0.41 19.42
N ARG A 183 6.83 0.89 19.26
CA ARG A 183 7.68 1.52 18.25
C ARG A 183 8.55 2.59 18.92
N PHE A 184 9.84 2.49 18.68
CA PHE A 184 10.79 3.49 19.13
C PHE A 184 11.19 4.42 17.97
N MET A 185 11.14 5.71 18.26
CA MET A 185 11.58 6.81 17.39
C MET A 185 12.53 7.71 18.20
N ALA A 186 13.18 8.65 17.55
CA ALA A 186 14.00 9.61 18.26
C ALA A 186 13.14 10.37 19.30
N ALA A 187 13.49 10.24 20.60
CA ALA A 187 12.81 10.86 21.74
C ALA A 187 11.31 10.57 21.87
N LEU A 188 10.81 9.52 21.24
CA LEU A 188 9.39 9.17 21.26
C LEU A 188 9.20 7.66 21.28
N THR A 189 8.31 7.17 22.14
CA THR A 189 7.85 5.78 22.15
C THR A 189 6.36 5.75 21.87
N ARG A 190 5.94 4.83 21.01
CA ARG A 190 4.55 4.64 20.66
C ARG A 190 4.10 3.23 20.99
N ILE A 191 3.01 3.11 21.72
CA ILE A 191 2.30 1.84 21.94
C ILE A 191 1.29 1.67 20.82
N TYR A 192 1.28 0.51 20.17
CA TYR A 192 0.30 0.16 19.16
C TYR A 192 -0.82 -0.72 19.72
N TYR A 193 -2.03 -0.37 19.35
CA TYR A 193 -3.27 -1.08 19.71
C TYR A 193 -3.74 -1.98 18.56
N LYS A 194 -5.00 -2.47 18.64
CA LYS A 194 -5.54 -3.43 17.67
C LYS A 194 -5.71 -2.85 16.26
N ASP A 195 -6.15 -1.57 16.14
CA ASP A 195 -6.38 -0.92 14.84
C ASP A 195 -5.06 -0.53 14.14
N THR A 196 -4.11 -1.47 14.10
CA THR A 196 -2.85 -1.37 13.36
C THR A 196 -2.58 -2.64 12.58
N PHE A 197 -1.73 -2.57 11.55
CA PHE A 197 -1.33 -3.76 10.78
C PHE A 197 -0.81 -4.89 11.68
N ALA A 198 0.16 -4.59 12.54
CA ALA A 198 0.74 -5.60 13.44
C ALA A 198 -0.21 -5.98 14.59
N GLY A 199 -1.02 -5.05 15.08
CA GLY A 199 -2.03 -5.32 16.11
C GLY A 199 -3.06 -6.34 15.65
N LEU A 200 -3.58 -6.19 14.43
CA LEU A 200 -4.49 -7.16 13.82
C LEU A 200 -3.84 -8.53 13.62
N ILE A 201 -2.58 -8.58 13.22
CA ILE A 201 -1.87 -9.86 13.07
C ILE A 201 -1.79 -10.61 14.42
N LEU A 202 -1.46 -9.89 15.49
CA LEU A 202 -1.40 -10.47 16.84
C LEU A 202 -2.79 -10.97 17.28
N ASP A 203 -3.84 -10.19 17.02
CA ASP A 203 -5.22 -10.56 17.32
C ASP A 203 -5.68 -11.77 16.49
N GLU A 204 -5.41 -11.81 15.20
CA GLU A 204 -5.74 -12.93 14.31
C GLU A 204 -4.98 -14.24 14.66
N ILE A 205 -3.75 -14.14 15.17
CA ILE A 205 -3.01 -15.28 15.70
C ILE A 205 -3.64 -15.77 17.02
N GLY A 206 -4.29 -14.88 17.77
CA GLY A 206 -4.94 -15.16 19.04
C GLY A 206 -4.08 -14.92 20.26
N PHE A 207 -3.10 -14.03 20.19
CA PHE A 207 -2.32 -13.60 21.34
C PHE A 207 -3.14 -12.69 22.26
N ASP A 208 -3.03 -12.90 23.55
CA ASP A 208 -3.54 -11.95 24.53
C ASP A 208 -2.72 -10.65 24.52
N ARG A 209 -3.37 -9.55 24.92
CA ARG A 209 -2.73 -8.23 25.03
C ARG A 209 -2.79 -7.74 26.48
N PRO A 210 -1.81 -6.97 26.97
CA PRO A 210 -1.97 -6.21 28.21
C PRO A 210 -3.23 -5.34 28.15
N ALA A 211 -3.94 -5.20 29.27
CA ALA A 211 -5.20 -4.46 29.32
C ALA A 211 -5.07 -3.00 28.84
N ALA A 212 -3.92 -2.38 29.03
CA ALA A 212 -3.61 -1.04 28.53
C ALA A 212 -3.55 -0.97 27.00
N GLN A 213 -3.34 -2.11 26.30
CA GLN A 213 -3.17 -2.21 24.87
C GLN A 213 -4.33 -2.93 24.17
N ASP A 214 -5.25 -3.52 24.91
CA ASP A 214 -6.42 -4.23 24.38
C ASP A 214 -7.55 -3.23 24.02
N LYS A 215 -7.30 -2.42 22.99
CA LYS A 215 -8.18 -1.32 22.55
C LYS A 215 -8.34 -1.34 21.03
N ASP A 216 -9.55 -1.04 20.57
CA ASP A 216 -9.86 -0.86 19.14
C ASP A 216 -9.47 0.55 18.67
N GLU A 217 -8.23 0.95 18.98
CA GLU A 217 -7.64 2.23 18.65
C GLU A 217 -6.33 2.01 17.87
N PHE A 218 -5.76 3.11 17.34
CA PHE A 218 -4.52 3.02 16.59
C PHE A 218 -3.29 2.94 17.51
N ALA A 219 -3.02 3.95 18.30
CA ALA A 219 -1.80 4.06 19.08
C ALA A 219 -1.83 5.24 20.03
N ASP A 220 -0.99 5.18 21.07
CA ASP A 220 -0.64 6.32 21.94
C ASP A 220 0.87 6.59 21.89
N ASP A 221 1.23 7.84 21.95
CA ASP A 221 2.59 8.28 22.23
C ASP A 221 2.78 8.36 23.76
N ILE A 222 3.83 7.75 24.28
CA ILE A 222 4.05 7.61 25.71
C ILE A 222 5.44 8.09 26.15
N GLY A 223 5.52 8.61 27.37
CA GLY A 223 6.75 8.85 28.09
C GLY A 223 7.15 7.66 28.98
N LYS A 224 8.33 7.78 29.62
CA LYS A 224 8.87 6.71 30.51
C LYS A 224 7.99 6.42 31.72
N GLU A 225 7.17 7.35 32.15
CA GLU A 225 6.22 7.15 33.25
C GLU A 225 5.15 6.10 32.91
N ARG A 226 4.95 5.81 31.63
CA ARG A 226 4.01 4.82 31.12
C ARG A 226 4.66 3.51 30.64
N ILE A 227 5.93 3.25 31.01
CA ILE A 227 6.58 1.95 30.75
C ILE A 227 5.71 0.76 31.19
N PRO A 228 4.99 0.81 32.35
CA PRO A 228 4.10 -0.28 32.74
C PRO A 228 3.00 -0.61 31.72
N ASP A 229 2.64 0.32 30.84
CA ASP A 229 1.66 0.06 29.77
C ASP A 229 2.23 -0.84 28.65
N LEU A 230 3.56 -0.96 28.56
CA LEU A 230 4.26 -1.91 27.71
C LEU A 230 4.57 -3.24 28.40
N ASP A 231 4.24 -3.38 29.71
CA ASP A 231 4.53 -4.57 30.46
C ASP A 231 3.61 -5.73 30.02
N GLY A 232 4.25 -6.77 29.53
CA GLY A 232 3.64 -8.00 29.06
C GLY A 232 4.68 -9.13 29.14
N ASP A 233 4.23 -10.35 28.90
CA ASP A 233 5.13 -11.51 28.90
C ASP A 233 6.16 -11.43 27.75
N ARG A 234 5.79 -10.75 26.65
CA ARG A 234 6.66 -10.47 25.51
C ARG A 234 6.44 -9.07 24.98
N LEU A 235 7.51 -8.40 24.58
CA LEU A 235 7.49 -7.14 23.87
C LEU A 235 8.02 -7.34 22.45
N PHE A 236 7.15 -7.19 21.44
CA PHE A 236 7.57 -6.96 20.08
C PHE A 236 7.73 -5.47 19.84
N TYR A 237 8.86 -5.08 19.27
CA TYR A 237 9.06 -3.69 18.94
C TYR A 237 9.85 -3.53 17.64
N PHE A 238 9.75 -2.37 17.05
CA PHE A 238 10.58 -1.95 15.94
C PHE A 238 11.10 -0.53 16.15
N VAL A 239 12.24 -0.28 15.57
CA VAL A 239 12.93 1.01 15.67
C VAL A 239 12.78 1.74 14.34
N TYR A 240 12.22 2.94 14.40
CA TYR A 240 11.98 3.78 13.23
C TYR A 240 13.05 4.88 13.21
N ASP A 241 14.21 4.53 12.65
CA ASP A 241 15.39 5.39 12.63
C ASP A 241 15.57 6.00 11.23
N VAL A 242 15.87 7.29 11.20
CA VAL A 242 16.12 8.03 9.97
C VAL A 242 17.59 8.01 9.52
N GLY A 243 18.43 7.21 10.21
CA GLY A 243 19.82 6.99 9.86
C GLY A 243 20.83 7.75 10.74
N ASP A 244 20.37 8.44 11.81
CA ASP A 244 21.23 9.17 12.76
C ASP A 244 21.51 8.38 14.06
N GLY A 245 20.91 7.20 14.25
CA GLY A 245 21.08 6.34 15.41
C GLY A 245 20.31 6.79 16.66
N ALA A 246 19.57 7.89 16.59
CA ALA A 246 18.87 8.45 17.76
C ALA A 246 17.72 7.54 18.24
N ALA A 247 17.00 6.91 17.32
CA ALA A 247 15.92 5.99 17.67
C ALA A 247 16.46 4.68 18.28
N GLN A 248 17.61 4.16 17.83
CA GLN A 248 18.28 3.01 18.43
C GLN A 248 18.74 3.32 19.85
N ALA A 249 19.36 4.49 20.06
CA ALA A 249 19.79 4.94 21.38
C ALA A 249 18.59 5.08 22.33
N TRP A 250 17.47 5.61 21.83
CA TRP A 250 16.23 5.73 22.60
C TRP A 250 15.64 4.36 22.95
N ALA A 251 15.61 3.42 22.01
CA ALA A 251 15.16 2.05 22.27
C ALA A 251 16.03 1.35 23.33
N ALA A 252 17.36 1.48 23.25
CA ALA A 252 18.28 0.91 24.22
C ALA A 252 18.07 1.47 25.64
N ASP A 253 17.79 2.77 25.77
CA ASP A 253 17.48 3.42 27.04
C ASP A 253 16.14 2.97 27.66
N TRP A 254 15.22 2.46 26.85
CA TRP A 254 13.93 1.94 27.31
C TRP A 254 13.98 0.44 27.66
N THR A 255 14.87 -0.32 27.05
CA THR A 255 14.97 -1.78 27.18
C THR A 255 16.12 -2.24 28.08
N SER A 256 16.85 -1.30 28.69
CA SER A 256 17.92 -1.52 29.70
C SER A 256 17.32 -1.54 31.13
#